data_610199627d20a7e66157345f4346fd71
#
_entry.id   610199627d20a7e66157345f4346fd71
#
_cell.length_a   1.000
_cell.length_b   1.000
_cell.length_c   1.000
_cell.angle_alpha   90.00
_cell.angle_beta   90.00
_cell.angle_gamma   90.00
#
_symmetry.space_group_name_H-M   'P 1'
#
loop_
_entity.id
_entity.type
_entity.pdbx_description
1 polymer ?
#
loop_
_entity_poly.entity_id
_entity_poly.type
_entity_poly.pdbx_seq_one_letter_code
_entity_poly.pdbx_strand_id
1 'polypeptide(L)'
;MNLILWHGYLLSGTGSNIYTQHVARAWARLGHDVRVLCQEPHPELFSLGPGARIIRPEAGPLLPTFVLDRYQGIEARLVGDFSDAELERYLDLNASALDAELEREPADLVLANHAIMGGPVAQRGCATSETPYAVKLHGSELEYAIRGSRRLADLARGPLDSAHAVFAGSQHIVDVTRELLGDGRYLDRLAIVPPGVDVDAFRPDGGSRPVLFELLRSDRPGAHPERHPDADAADRLEQAGPFILYFGKLLRQKGVHLLLDAWQRLAPRYPDTSLVVVGFGSDRTWLESLAGERVIFTGAMDHAQLQQLVPCAELVVVPSVLPEAFGMVAAEAASCGLMTVVSDHSGLAEVAAGLGPAWRTFDGSVDDLERAVGEILDLPAADREAIGLLGRERVCARWSWERIADSLISGTLPTRLR
;
A
#
# COMPACT_ATOMS: atom_id res chain seq x y z
N MET A 1 -23.56 -2.96 -10.51
CA MET A 1 -23.86 -2.34 -9.22
C MET A 1 -23.35 -0.91 -9.23
N ASN A 2 -23.97 -0.04 -8.44
CA ASN A 2 -23.53 1.32 -8.20
C ASN A 2 -22.75 1.35 -6.89
N LEU A 3 -21.45 1.59 -6.95
CA LEU A 3 -20.54 1.51 -5.81
C LEU A 3 -19.96 2.89 -5.49
N ILE A 4 -19.86 3.21 -4.21
CA ILE A 4 -19.12 4.38 -3.73
C ILE A 4 -17.90 3.93 -2.96
N LEU A 5 -16.76 4.56 -3.26
CA LEU A 5 -15.51 4.44 -2.51
C LEU A 5 -15.22 5.77 -1.84
N TRP A 6 -15.45 5.85 -0.54
CA TRP A 6 -15.08 7.03 0.22
C TRP A 6 -13.64 6.90 0.70
N HIS A 7 -12.78 7.85 0.29
CA HIS A 7 -11.38 7.81 0.67
C HIS A 7 -10.95 8.99 1.55
N GLY A 8 -11.48 10.17 1.30
CA GLY A 8 -11.19 11.37 2.09
C GLY A 8 -9.77 11.95 1.91
N TYR A 9 -8.90 11.26 1.18
CA TYR A 9 -7.52 11.66 0.89
C TYR A 9 -7.29 11.95 -0.60
N LEU A 10 -6.00 11.96 -0.99
CA LEU A 10 -5.56 12.04 -2.38
C LEU A 10 -5.54 10.64 -3.02
N LEU A 11 -5.29 10.58 -4.32
CA LEU A 11 -5.17 9.31 -5.03
C LEU A 11 -3.72 8.87 -5.25
N SER A 12 -2.73 9.70 -4.99
CA SER A 12 -1.32 9.37 -5.14
C SER A 12 -0.57 9.36 -3.81
N GLY A 13 0.56 8.69 -3.74
CA GLY A 13 1.59 8.84 -2.72
C GLY A 13 1.60 7.85 -1.58
N THR A 14 0.48 7.33 -1.09
CA THR A 14 0.44 6.37 0.02
C THR A 14 -0.20 5.05 -0.39
N GLY A 15 0.02 3.98 0.40
CA GLY A 15 -0.54 2.67 0.10
C GLY A 15 -2.08 2.67 0.02
N SER A 16 -2.77 3.42 0.88
CA SER A 16 -4.23 3.52 0.83
C SER A 16 -4.74 4.28 -0.39
N ASN A 17 -3.97 5.26 -0.89
CA ASN A 17 -4.29 5.99 -2.11
C ASN A 17 -4.20 5.06 -3.33
N ILE A 18 -3.11 4.30 -3.43
CA ILE A 18 -2.90 3.30 -4.49
C ILE A 18 -3.96 2.19 -4.42
N TYR A 19 -4.26 1.70 -3.21
CA TYR A 19 -5.34 0.75 -2.97
C TYR A 19 -6.68 1.26 -3.55
N THR A 20 -7.04 2.50 -3.24
CA THR A 20 -8.29 3.12 -3.70
C THR A 20 -8.39 3.16 -5.24
N GLN A 21 -7.31 3.57 -5.91
CA GLN A 21 -7.26 3.59 -7.37
C GLN A 21 -7.48 2.19 -7.96
N HIS A 22 -6.77 1.19 -7.44
CA HIS A 22 -6.83 -0.17 -7.99
C HIS A 22 -8.17 -0.85 -7.72
N VAL A 23 -8.77 -0.66 -6.54
CA VAL A 23 -10.12 -1.18 -6.27
C VAL A 23 -11.13 -0.54 -7.20
N ALA A 24 -11.08 0.79 -7.39
CA ALA A 24 -11.98 1.48 -8.31
C ALA A 24 -11.83 0.97 -9.75
N ARG A 25 -10.59 0.81 -10.24
CA ARG A 25 -10.32 0.24 -11.57
C ARG A 25 -10.81 -1.19 -11.70
N ALA A 26 -10.58 -2.03 -10.70
CA ALA A 26 -11.00 -3.42 -10.73
C ALA A 26 -12.54 -3.54 -10.74
N TRP A 27 -13.22 -2.77 -9.92
CA TRP A 27 -14.69 -2.73 -9.94
C TRP A 27 -15.24 -2.22 -11.27
N ALA A 28 -14.63 -1.19 -11.87
CA ALA A 28 -15.03 -0.71 -13.19
C ALA A 28 -14.81 -1.78 -14.29
N ARG A 29 -13.69 -2.52 -14.25
CA ARG A 29 -13.43 -3.66 -15.17
C ARG A 29 -14.44 -4.79 -14.99
N LEU A 30 -14.92 -5.02 -13.78
CA LEU A 30 -15.98 -5.99 -13.47
C LEU A 30 -17.40 -5.49 -13.92
N GLY A 31 -17.50 -4.30 -14.50
CA GLY A 31 -18.73 -3.76 -15.05
C GLY A 31 -19.60 -3.03 -14.03
N HIS A 32 -19.02 -2.57 -12.92
CA HIS A 32 -19.72 -1.74 -11.94
C HIS A 32 -19.59 -0.24 -12.27
N ASP A 33 -20.57 0.55 -11.87
CA ASP A 33 -20.49 2.01 -11.85
C ASP A 33 -19.84 2.44 -10.52
N VAL A 34 -18.73 3.16 -10.58
CA VAL A 34 -17.89 3.45 -9.40
C VAL A 34 -17.72 4.96 -9.23
N ARG A 35 -18.06 5.44 -8.05
CA ARG A 35 -17.84 6.82 -7.62
C ARG A 35 -16.77 6.84 -6.53
N VAL A 36 -15.66 7.54 -6.79
CA VAL A 36 -14.58 7.72 -5.80
C VAL A 36 -14.69 9.12 -5.21
N LEU A 37 -15.12 9.22 -3.96
CA LEU A 37 -15.18 10.47 -3.21
C LEU A 37 -13.83 10.70 -2.53
N CYS A 38 -13.07 11.70 -3.00
CA CYS A 38 -11.73 12.01 -2.48
C CYS A 38 -11.39 13.49 -2.63
N GLN A 39 -10.26 13.92 -2.04
CA GLN A 39 -9.80 15.31 -2.07
C GLN A 39 -8.70 15.55 -3.12
N GLU A 40 -8.61 14.70 -4.15
CA GLU A 40 -7.60 14.86 -5.21
C GLU A 40 -7.77 16.21 -5.93
N PRO A 41 -6.74 17.09 -5.91
CA PRO A 41 -6.83 18.40 -6.54
C PRO A 41 -6.76 18.32 -8.08
N HIS A 42 -6.18 17.26 -8.62
CA HIS A 42 -5.96 17.04 -10.05
C HIS A 42 -6.57 15.73 -10.53
N PRO A 43 -7.91 15.54 -10.44
CA PRO A 43 -8.57 14.30 -10.79
C PRO A 43 -8.38 13.93 -12.27
N GLU A 44 -8.12 14.91 -13.15
CA GLU A 44 -7.84 14.72 -14.58
C GLU A 44 -6.56 13.93 -14.86
N LEU A 45 -5.64 13.85 -13.89
CA LEU A 45 -4.40 13.06 -13.99
C LEU A 45 -4.63 11.56 -13.75
N PHE A 46 -5.82 11.17 -13.28
CA PHE A 46 -6.11 9.80 -12.87
C PHE A 46 -7.17 9.17 -13.77
N SER A 47 -6.77 8.15 -14.52
CA SER A 47 -7.71 7.30 -15.25
C SER A 47 -8.07 6.07 -14.41
N LEU A 48 -9.33 5.99 -14.00
CA LEU A 48 -9.86 4.83 -13.27
C LEU A 48 -10.57 3.82 -14.17
N GLY A 49 -10.61 4.10 -15.49
CA GLY A 49 -11.28 3.27 -16.49
C GLY A 49 -12.75 3.67 -16.73
N PRO A 50 -13.37 3.12 -17.79
CA PRO A 50 -14.77 3.36 -18.09
C PRO A 50 -15.66 2.83 -16.95
N GLY A 51 -16.67 3.62 -16.57
CA GLY A 51 -17.57 3.29 -15.46
C GLY A 51 -17.08 3.77 -14.09
N ALA A 52 -15.89 4.39 -13.99
CA ALA A 52 -15.43 4.99 -12.75
C ALA A 52 -15.25 6.50 -12.91
N ARG A 53 -15.66 7.26 -11.89
CA ARG A 53 -15.50 8.72 -11.84
C ARG A 53 -15.04 9.18 -10.46
N ILE A 54 -14.25 10.25 -10.46
CA ILE A 54 -13.78 10.92 -9.25
C ILE A 54 -14.71 12.07 -8.93
N ILE A 55 -15.13 12.15 -7.67
CA ILE A 55 -15.94 13.23 -7.12
C ILE A 55 -15.16 13.87 -6.00
N ARG A 56 -14.97 15.19 -6.10
CA ARG A 56 -14.31 15.97 -5.06
C ARG A 56 -15.37 16.77 -4.29
N PRO A 57 -15.82 16.30 -3.12
CA PRO A 57 -16.74 17.04 -2.29
C PRO A 57 -16.07 18.30 -1.69
N GLU A 58 -16.85 19.35 -1.48
CA GLU A 58 -16.41 20.54 -0.76
C GLU A 58 -16.36 20.26 0.74
N ALA A 59 -15.31 19.64 1.22
CA ALA A 59 -15.12 19.25 2.62
C ALA A 59 -14.20 20.20 3.42
N GLY A 60 -13.94 21.40 2.89
CA GLY A 60 -13.02 22.38 3.49
C GLY A 60 -11.55 22.13 3.15
N PRO A 61 -10.64 23.05 3.53
CA PRO A 61 -9.23 23.01 3.13
C PRO A 61 -8.38 22.06 4.00
N LEU A 62 -8.91 21.57 5.13
CA LEU A 62 -8.15 20.84 6.13
C LEU A 62 -8.20 19.33 5.87
N LEU A 63 -7.02 18.71 5.74
CA LEU A 63 -6.86 17.29 5.54
C LEU A 63 -6.30 16.62 6.81
N PRO A 64 -7.12 15.83 7.55
CA PRO A 64 -6.61 15.04 8.66
C PRO A 64 -5.72 13.91 8.14
N THR A 65 -4.53 13.74 8.72
CA THR A 65 -3.57 12.69 8.35
C THR A 65 -3.18 11.86 9.56
N PHE A 66 -2.68 10.64 9.33
CA PHE A 66 -2.15 9.76 10.37
C PHE A 66 -0.63 9.92 10.51
N VAL A 67 0.02 10.29 9.43
CA VAL A 67 1.45 10.60 9.37
C VAL A 67 1.59 11.92 8.64
N LEU A 68 2.38 12.85 9.19
CA LEU A 68 2.63 14.13 8.52
C LEU A 68 3.36 13.87 7.19
N ASP A 69 2.77 14.39 6.13
CA ASP A 69 3.38 14.47 4.80
C ASP A 69 3.05 15.87 4.23
N ARG A 70 3.81 16.32 3.24
CA ARG A 70 3.56 17.60 2.59
C ARG A 70 2.70 17.39 1.36
N TYR A 71 1.57 18.09 1.31
CA TYR A 71 0.67 18.08 0.18
C TYR A 71 0.57 19.49 -0.40
N GLN A 72 0.79 19.62 -1.70
CA GLN A 72 0.75 20.93 -2.35
C GLN A 72 -0.67 21.51 -2.36
N GLY A 73 -0.83 22.71 -1.81
CA GLY A 73 -2.12 23.40 -1.79
C GLY A 73 -3.16 22.88 -0.78
N ILE A 74 -2.79 21.92 0.08
CA ILE A 74 -3.66 21.36 1.11
C ILE A 74 -2.96 21.43 2.46
N GLU A 75 -3.64 21.96 3.47
CA GLU A 75 -3.15 21.98 4.84
C GLU A 75 -3.40 20.60 5.48
N ALA A 76 -2.35 19.77 5.59
CA ALA A 76 -2.40 18.50 6.28
C ALA A 76 -2.00 18.66 7.74
N ARG A 77 -2.78 18.04 8.64
CA ARG A 77 -2.52 18.06 10.08
C ARG A 77 -2.81 16.68 10.67
N LEU A 78 -2.04 16.27 11.70
CA LEU A 78 -2.30 15.00 12.37
C LEU A 78 -3.71 15.01 12.98
N VAL A 79 -4.46 13.93 12.77
CA VAL A 79 -5.83 13.79 13.31
C VAL A 79 -5.85 13.87 14.84
N GLY A 80 -4.77 13.48 15.50
CA GLY A 80 -4.60 13.59 16.95
C GLY A 80 -4.60 15.03 17.47
N ASP A 81 -4.19 15.99 16.63
CA ASP A 81 -4.08 17.43 16.96
C ASP A 81 -5.39 18.20 16.71
N PHE A 82 -6.42 17.52 16.19
CA PHE A 82 -7.73 18.14 16.01
C PHE A 82 -8.44 18.28 17.36
N SER A 83 -9.03 19.44 17.61
CA SER A 83 -10.04 19.59 18.66
C SER A 83 -11.30 18.80 18.31
N ASP A 84 -12.13 18.50 19.30
CA ASP A 84 -13.39 17.80 19.07
C ASP A 84 -14.29 18.56 18.08
N ALA A 85 -14.36 19.88 18.19
CA ALA A 85 -15.17 20.73 17.31
C ALA A 85 -14.66 20.70 15.84
N GLU A 86 -13.35 20.68 15.62
CA GLU A 86 -12.76 20.58 14.28
C GLU A 86 -13.00 19.19 13.67
N LEU A 87 -12.85 18.16 14.49
CA LEU A 87 -13.09 16.78 14.05
C LEU A 87 -14.55 16.57 13.71
N GLU A 88 -15.49 16.98 14.56
CA GLU A 88 -16.93 16.93 14.29
C GLU A 88 -17.30 17.69 13.02
N ARG A 89 -16.79 18.91 12.86
CA ARG A 89 -17.04 19.70 11.66
C ARG A 89 -16.56 18.99 10.38
N TYR A 90 -15.36 18.38 10.43
CA TYR A 90 -14.85 17.61 9.29
C TYR A 90 -15.76 16.42 8.98
N LEU A 91 -16.15 15.67 10.00
CA LEU A 91 -17.03 14.51 9.85
C LEU A 91 -18.40 14.90 9.28
N ASP A 92 -19.00 15.96 9.80
CA ASP A 92 -20.30 16.43 9.34
C ASP A 92 -20.28 16.93 7.90
N LEU A 93 -19.25 17.67 7.49
CA LEU A 93 -19.10 18.15 6.12
C LEU A 93 -18.98 16.97 5.14
N ASN A 94 -18.14 15.98 5.47
CA ASN A 94 -17.95 14.81 4.62
C ASN A 94 -19.17 13.88 4.61
N ALA A 95 -19.82 13.70 5.74
CA ALA A 95 -21.04 12.92 5.83
C ALA A 95 -22.20 13.55 5.04
N SER A 96 -22.36 14.87 5.15
CA SER A 96 -23.37 15.60 4.37
C SER A 96 -23.11 15.52 2.86
N ALA A 97 -21.84 15.57 2.45
CA ALA A 97 -21.46 15.42 1.05
C ALA A 97 -21.74 14.00 0.53
N LEU A 98 -21.51 12.96 1.35
CA LEU A 98 -21.85 11.58 1.00
C LEU A 98 -23.37 11.38 0.93
N ASP A 99 -24.14 11.89 1.90
CA ASP A 99 -25.59 11.83 1.91
C ASP A 99 -26.20 12.51 0.67
N ALA A 100 -25.77 13.73 0.34
CA ALA A 100 -26.20 14.43 -0.87
C ALA A 100 -25.86 13.68 -2.16
N GLU A 101 -24.73 12.97 -2.22
CA GLU A 101 -24.37 12.14 -3.36
C GLU A 101 -25.26 10.89 -3.45
N LEU A 102 -25.64 10.28 -2.32
CA LEU A 102 -26.56 9.15 -2.24
C LEU A 102 -28.01 9.55 -2.60
N GLU A 103 -28.45 10.75 -2.21
CA GLU A 103 -29.74 11.31 -2.61
C GLU A 103 -29.79 11.59 -4.12
N ARG A 104 -28.71 12.12 -4.69
CA ARG A 104 -28.60 12.41 -6.14
C ARG A 104 -28.62 11.13 -6.96
N GLU A 105 -27.90 10.11 -6.52
CA GLU A 105 -27.74 8.84 -7.21
C GLU A 105 -27.51 7.73 -6.19
N PRO A 106 -28.51 6.87 -5.92
CA PRO A 106 -28.39 5.79 -4.95
C PRO A 106 -27.23 4.84 -5.26
N ALA A 107 -26.64 4.27 -4.21
CA ALA A 107 -25.61 3.26 -4.31
C ALA A 107 -26.03 1.95 -3.66
N ASP A 108 -25.50 0.83 -4.16
CA ASP A 108 -25.73 -0.50 -3.60
C ASP A 108 -24.79 -0.76 -2.39
N LEU A 109 -23.63 -0.08 -2.34
CA LEU A 109 -22.64 -0.22 -1.30
C LEU A 109 -21.74 1.02 -1.23
N VAL A 110 -21.40 1.43 -0.01
CA VAL A 110 -20.30 2.38 0.29
C VAL A 110 -19.16 1.62 0.94
N LEU A 111 -17.96 1.62 0.33
CA LEU A 111 -16.73 1.18 0.98
C LEU A 111 -15.96 2.41 1.48
N ALA A 112 -15.80 2.52 2.79
CA ALA A 112 -15.06 3.60 3.42
C ALA A 112 -13.67 3.13 3.86
N ASN A 113 -12.65 3.90 3.52
CA ASN A 113 -11.29 3.64 3.95
C ASN A 113 -11.05 4.22 5.35
N HIS A 114 -10.34 3.48 6.19
CA HIS A 114 -9.92 3.78 7.55
C HIS A 114 -11.04 3.74 8.62
N ALA A 115 -10.69 3.17 9.77
CA ALA A 115 -11.60 3.02 10.92
C ALA A 115 -12.07 4.36 11.49
N ILE A 116 -11.17 5.35 11.55
CA ILE A 116 -11.48 6.75 11.85
C ILE A 116 -11.54 7.55 10.56
N MET A 117 -12.23 8.64 10.54
CA MET A 117 -12.60 9.43 9.36
C MET A 117 -13.60 8.67 8.47
N GLY A 118 -13.20 7.63 7.73
CA GLY A 118 -14.07 6.90 6.82
C GLY A 118 -15.22 6.19 7.51
N GLY A 119 -14.96 5.46 8.58
CA GLY A 119 -16.00 4.78 9.35
C GLY A 119 -17.10 5.73 9.85
N PRO A 120 -16.77 6.78 10.61
CA PRO A 120 -17.75 7.79 11.06
C PRO A 120 -18.47 8.52 9.92
N VAL A 121 -17.77 8.87 8.85
CA VAL A 121 -18.39 9.52 7.68
C VAL A 121 -19.41 8.59 7.01
N ALA A 122 -19.06 7.32 6.80
CA ALA A 122 -19.98 6.35 6.20
C ALA A 122 -21.18 6.08 7.11
N GLN A 123 -20.97 5.92 8.43
CA GLN A 123 -22.05 5.73 9.37
C GLN A 123 -23.08 6.86 9.33
N ARG A 124 -22.62 8.12 9.32
CA ARG A 124 -23.50 9.30 9.30
C ARG A 124 -24.12 9.52 7.90
N GLY A 125 -23.29 9.46 6.84
CA GLY A 125 -23.73 9.77 5.48
C GLY A 125 -24.62 8.71 4.84
N CYS A 126 -24.60 7.47 5.34
CA CYS A 126 -25.50 6.42 4.87
C CYS A 126 -26.79 6.29 5.72
N ALA A 127 -26.92 7.07 6.80
CA ALA A 127 -28.00 6.90 7.78
C ALA A 127 -29.38 7.18 7.19
N THR A 128 -29.53 8.23 6.33
CA THR A 128 -30.80 8.62 5.71
C THR A 128 -31.23 7.65 4.62
N SER A 129 -30.29 7.24 3.77
CA SER A 129 -30.55 6.34 2.65
C SER A 129 -30.61 4.87 3.03
N GLU A 130 -30.22 4.51 4.26
CA GLU A 130 -30.03 3.13 4.72
C GLU A 130 -29.09 2.31 3.79
N THR A 131 -28.23 2.99 3.03
CA THR A 131 -27.25 2.33 2.15
C THR A 131 -26.27 1.52 2.98
N PRO A 132 -26.03 0.23 2.66
CA PRO A 132 -25.07 -0.58 3.38
C PRO A 132 -23.67 -0.02 3.20
N TYR A 133 -22.87 0.02 4.28
CA TYR A 133 -21.47 0.41 4.20
C TYR A 133 -20.55 -0.64 4.82
N ALA A 134 -19.33 -0.70 4.27
CA ALA A 134 -18.23 -1.49 4.80
C ALA A 134 -17.03 -0.57 5.10
N VAL A 135 -16.16 -1.01 6.01
CA VAL A 135 -14.95 -0.27 6.37
C VAL A 135 -13.71 -1.10 6.07
N LYS A 136 -12.76 -0.51 5.32
CA LYS A 136 -11.43 -1.09 5.07
C LYS A 136 -10.42 -0.50 6.05
N LEU A 137 -9.78 -1.37 6.84
CA LEU A 137 -8.68 -1.04 7.72
C LEU A 137 -7.35 -1.09 6.94
N HIS A 138 -6.55 -0.05 7.05
CA HIS A 138 -5.24 0.06 6.38
C HIS A 138 -4.05 -0.11 7.32
N GLY A 139 -4.26 -0.04 8.64
CA GLY A 139 -3.25 -0.19 9.67
C GLY A 139 -2.62 1.12 10.14
N SER A 140 -2.38 2.08 9.26
CA SER A 140 -1.79 3.37 9.64
C SER A 140 -2.64 4.16 10.64
N GLU A 141 -3.95 4.15 10.50
CA GLU A 141 -4.88 4.75 11.45
C GLU A 141 -4.85 4.06 12.82
N LEU A 142 -4.64 2.74 12.84
CA LEU A 142 -4.55 1.97 14.07
C LEU A 142 -3.25 2.31 14.82
N GLU A 143 -2.11 2.23 14.13
CA GLU A 143 -0.79 2.36 14.73
C GLU A 143 -0.42 3.82 15.04
N TYR A 144 -0.75 4.77 14.17
CA TYR A 144 -0.27 6.14 14.29
C TYR A 144 -1.31 7.13 14.85
N ALA A 145 -2.58 6.73 14.95
CA ALA A 145 -3.62 7.60 15.47
C ALA A 145 -4.41 6.98 16.63
N ILE A 146 -4.94 5.77 16.49
CA ILE A 146 -5.76 5.14 17.52
C ILE A 146 -4.89 4.66 18.68
N ARG A 147 -3.72 4.04 18.40
CA ARG A 147 -2.78 3.64 19.44
C ARG A 147 -2.35 4.85 20.27
N GLY A 148 -2.64 4.80 21.58
CA GLY A 148 -2.36 5.91 22.48
C GLY A 148 -3.44 6.98 22.57
N SER A 149 -4.58 6.88 21.83
CA SER A 149 -5.69 7.82 21.89
C SER A 149 -7.04 7.14 22.14
N ARG A 150 -7.48 7.11 23.40
CA ARG A 150 -8.80 6.58 23.76
C ARG A 150 -9.93 7.30 23.01
N ARG A 151 -9.81 8.61 22.82
CA ARG A 151 -10.78 9.43 22.07
C ARG A 151 -10.97 8.89 20.65
N LEU A 152 -9.89 8.60 19.93
CA LEU A 152 -9.96 8.09 18.57
C LEU A 152 -10.39 6.61 18.51
N ALA A 153 -10.05 5.81 19.54
CA ALA A 153 -10.55 4.46 19.67
C ALA A 153 -12.09 4.44 19.87
N ASP A 154 -12.60 5.32 20.73
CA ASP A 154 -14.05 5.43 20.97
C ASP A 154 -14.78 5.94 19.71
N LEU A 155 -14.17 6.83 18.93
CA LEU A 155 -14.70 7.31 17.64
C LEU A 155 -14.83 6.18 16.60
N ALA A 156 -13.89 5.25 16.57
CA ALA A 156 -13.86 4.15 15.60
C ALA A 156 -14.89 3.04 15.91
N ARG A 157 -15.13 2.77 17.20
CA ARG A 157 -15.88 1.58 17.66
C ARG A 157 -17.32 1.53 17.14
N GLY A 158 -18.09 2.59 17.32
CA GLY A 158 -19.48 2.65 16.90
C GLY A 158 -19.69 2.42 15.40
N PRO A 159 -18.95 3.12 14.53
CA PRO A 159 -18.98 2.90 13.09
C PRO A 159 -18.63 1.48 12.66
N LEU A 160 -17.59 0.85 13.26
CA LEU A 160 -17.25 -0.54 12.96
C LEU A 160 -18.33 -1.51 13.39
N ASP A 161 -18.91 -1.32 14.58
CA ASP A 161 -20.01 -2.15 15.10
C ASP A 161 -21.32 -2.04 14.28
N SER A 162 -21.50 -0.96 13.55
CA SER A 162 -22.66 -0.72 12.69
C SER A 162 -22.42 -1.10 11.23
N ALA A 163 -21.16 -1.27 10.81
CA ALA A 163 -20.81 -1.62 9.44
C ALA A 163 -21.37 -3.00 9.04
N HIS A 164 -21.74 -3.16 7.78
CA HIS A 164 -22.17 -4.46 7.21
C HIS A 164 -20.99 -5.43 7.07
N ALA A 165 -19.79 -4.91 6.84
CA ALA A 165 -18.54 -5.67 6.87
C ALA A 165 -17.36 -4.79 7.30
N VAL A 166 -16.35 -5.41 7.88
CA VAL A 166 -15.07 -4.80 8.19
C VAL A 166 -13.97 -5.63 7.53
N PHE A 167 -13.06 -5.00 6.81
CA PHE A 167 -12.01 -5.68 6.08
C PHE A 167 -10.63 -5.33 6.65
N ALA A 168 -9.91 -6.32 7.15
CA ALA A 168 -8.51 -6.20 7.55
C ALA A 168 -7.58 -6.69 6.40
N GLY A 169 -6.35 -6.18 6.36
CA GLY A 169 -5.36 -6.60 5.36
C GLY A 169 -4.66 -7.92 5.71
N SER A 170 -4.65 -8.29 6.98
CA SER A 170 -3.93 -9.44 7.53
C SER A 170 -4.49 -9.83 8.89
N GLN A 171 -4.13 -11.00 9.41
CA GLN A 171 -4.44 -11.41 10.78
C GLN A 171 -3.82 -10.44 11.79
N HIS A 172 -2.60 -9.97 11.52
CA HIS A 172 -1.96 -8.94 12.34
C HIS A 172 -2.87 -7.70 12.53
N ILE A 173 -3.51 -7.20 11.48
CA ILE A 173 -4.44 -6.06 11.58
C ILE A 173 -5.70 -6.42 12.36
N VAL A 174 -6.19 -7.65 12.29
CA VAL A 174 -7.28 -8.15 13.14
C VAL A 174 -6.89 -8.08 14.60
N ASP A 175 -5.71 -8.60 14.94
CA ASP A 175 -5.21 -8.68 16.31
C ASP A 175 -4.97 -7.27 16.90
N VAL A 176 -4.36 -6.36 16.14
CA VAL A 176 -4.17 -4.96 16.52
C VAL A 176 -5.52 -4.25 16.70
N THR A 177 -6.49 -4.50 15.82
CA THR A 177 -7.82 -3.91 15.95
C THR A 177 -8.49 -4.36 17.26
N ARG A 178 -8.41 -5.66 17.56
CA ARG A 178 -8.96 -6.20 18.83
C ARG A 178 -8.21 -5.66 20.05
N GLU A 179 -6.88 -5.56 19.98
CA GLU A 179 -6.06 -4.96 21.06
C GLU A 179 -6.52 -3.53 21.37
N LEU A 180 -6.70 -2.70 20.35
CA LEU A 180 -6.95 -1.26 20.51
C LEU A 180 -8.41 -0.93 20.77
N LEU A 181 -9.35 -1.65 20.17
CA LEU A 181 -10.77 -1.36 20.26
C LEU A 181 -11.52 -2.32 21.21
N GLY A 182 -10.90 -3.43 21.61
CA GLY A 182 -11.57 -4.49 22.38
C GLY A 182 -12.55 -5.29 21.54
N ASP A 183 -13.24 -6.23 22.18
CA ASP A 183 -14.27 -7.02 21.51
C ASP A 183 -15.51 -6.17 21.21
N GLY A 184 -16.09 -6.38 20.02
CA GLY A 184 -17.27 -5.68 19.53
C GLY A 184 -18.00 -6.51 18.48
N ARG A 185 -19.20 -6.08 18.07
CA ARG A 185 -20.00 -6.76 17.03
C ARG A 185 -19.32 -6.76 15.67
N TYR A 186 -18.37 -5.86 15.45
CA TYR A 186 -17.58 -5.82 14.21
C TYR A 186 -16.79 -7.11 13.97
N LEU A 187 -16.40 -7.84 15.03
CA LEU A 187 -15.66 -9.10 14.92
C LEU A 187 -16.43 -10.19 14.16
N ASP A 188 -17.76 -10.23 14.32
CA ASP A 188 -18.62 -11.20 13.62
C ASP A 188 -18.69 -10.93 12.09
N ARG A 189 -18.26 -9.73 11.66
CA ARG A 189 -18.32 -9.23 10.28
C ARG A 189 -16.95 -8.86 9.75
N LEU A 190 -15.89 -9.16 10.51
CA LEU A 190 -14.53 -8.88 10.13
C LEU A 190 -13.98 -10.01 9.26
N ALA A 191 -13.52 -9.66 8.07
CA ALA A 191 -12.91 -10.59 7.13
C ALA A 191 -11.50 -10.10 6.75
N ILE A 192 -10.60 -11.06 6.51
CA ILE A 192 -9.27 -10.74 5.98
C ILE A 192 -9.38 -10.66 4.47
N VAL A 193 -9.28 -9.43 3.95
CA VAL A 193 -9.20 -9.13 2.52
C VAL A 193 -7.98 -8.23 2.33
N PRO A 194 -6.83 -8.80 1.95
CA PRO A 194 -5.59 -8.05 1.75
C PRO A 194 -5.70 -7.05 0.58
N PRO A 195 -4.76 -6.13 0.41
CA PRO A 195 -4.63 -5.38 -0.83
C PRO A 195 -4.25 -6.31 -1.98
N GLY A 196 -4.60 -5.91 -3.20
CA GLY A 196 -4.26 -6.65 -4.41
C GLY A 196 -2.90 -6.26 -4.98
N VAL A 197 -2.50 -7.01 -6.01
CA VAL A 197 -1.34 -6.73 -6.87
C VAL A 197 -1.81 -6.58 -8.30
N ASP A 198 -1.23 -5.65 -9.03
CA ASP A 198 -1.41 -5.55 -10.49
C ASP A 198 -0.51 -6.60 -11.17
N VAL A 199 -1.05 -7.81 -11.32
CA VAL A 199 -0.31 -8.97 -11.83
C VAL A 199 0.00 -8.89 -13.33
N ASP A 200 -0.65 -7.97 -14.05
CA ASP A 200 -0.40 -7.70 -15.46
C ASP A 200 0.74 -6.69 -15.62
N ALA A 201 0.86 -5.77 -14.69
CA ALA A 201 1.91 -4.78 -14.65
C ALA A 201 3.21 -5.34 -14.04
N PHE A 202 3.10 -6.01 -12.88
CA PHE A 202 4.22 -6.70 -12.22
C PHE A 202 4.26 -8.16 -12.67
N ARG A 203 5.07 -8.43 -13.70
CA ARG A 203 5.20 -9.77 -14.29
C ARG A 203 6.66 -10.06 -14.69
N PRO A 204 7.07 -11.34 -14.76
CA PRO A 204 8.47 -11.73 -14.99
C PRO A 204 9.07 -11.17 -16.29
N ASP A 205 8.28 -11.15 -17.35
CA ASP A 205 8.66 -10.66 -18.69
C ASP A 205 8.32 -9.17 -18.91
N GLY A 206 7.92 -8.45 -17.84
CA GLY A 206 7.53 -7.04 -17.90
C GLY A 206 8.71 -6.07 -17.87
N GLY A 207 9.88 -6.50 -17.37
CA GLY A 207 11.04 -5.65 -17.15
C GLY A 207 11.83 -5.37 -18.42
N SER A 208 12.23 -4.11 -18.60
CA SER A 208 13.08 -3.69 -19.70
C SER A 208 14.00 -2.56 -19.27
N ARG A 209 15.29 -2.86 -19.06
CA ARG A 209 16.29 -1.82 -18.71
C ARG A 209 16.33 -0.68 -19.74
N PRO A 210 16.34 -0.91 -21.07
CA PRO A 210 16.27 0.17 -22.04
C PRO A 210 15.05 1.07 -21.90
N VAL A 211 13.84 0.49 -21.70
CA VAL A 211 12.61 1.26 -21.48
C VAL A 211 12.68 2.01 -20.15
N LEU A 212 13.21 1.40 -19.10
CA LEU A 212 13.44 2.07 -17.82
C LEU A 212 14.32 3.30 -17.99
N PHE A 213 15.45 3.18 -18.69
CA PHE A 213 16.38 4.30 -18.88
C PHE A 213 15.77 5.43 -19.70
N GLU A 214 14.94 5.11 -20.70
CA GLU A 214 14.16 6.11 -21.42
C GLU A 214 13.18 6.83 -20.49
N LEU A 215 12.46 6.09 -19.66
CA LEU A 215 11.53 6.66 -18.67
C LEU A 215 12.24 7.54 -17.63
N LEU A 216 13.43 7.14 -17.16
CA LEU A 216 14.20 7.91 -16.18
C LEU A 216 14.79 9.20 -16.80
N ARG A 217 15.14 9.19 -18.08
CA ARG A 217 15.66 10.36 -18.79
C ARG A 217 14.57 11.28 -19.34
N SER A 218 13.30 10.83 -19.33
CA SER A 218 12.18 11.64 -19.81
C SER A 218 11.79 12.69 -18.77
N ASP A 219 11.61 13.93 -19.25
CA ASP A 219 11.10 15.04 -18.42
C ASP A 219 9.58 14.89 -18.23
N ARG A 220 9.19 13.99 -17.33
CA ARG A 220 7.78 13.78 -16.96
C ARG A 220 7.48 14.61 -15.72
N PRO A 221 6.43 15.47 -15.75
CA PRO A 221 5.97 16.10 -14.52
C PRO A 221 5.47 15.00 -13.59
N GLY A 222 6.22 14.71 -12.53
CA GLY A 222 5.77 13.84 -11.46
C GLY A 222 4.60 14.46 -10.72
N ALA A 223 3.69 13.64 -10.19
CA ALA A 223 2.56 14.09 -9.39
C ALA A 223 3.01 14.84 -8.09
N HIS A 224 4.28 14.73 -7.72
CA HIS A 224 4.89 15.42 -6.60
C HIS A 224 6.30 15.94 -6.92
N PRO A 225 6.57 17.23 -6.72
CA PRO A 225 7.87 17.81 -7.05
C PRO A 225 9.06 17.25 -6.24
N GLU A 226 8.81 16.62 -5.08
CA GLU A 226 9.87 16.03 -4.24
C GLU A 226 10.06 14.51 -4.48
N ARG A 227 9.35 13.90 -5.42
CA ARG A 227 9.35 12.45 -5.66
C ARG A 227 9.80 12.12 -7.07
N HIS A 228 11.08 12.46 -7.34
CA HIS A 228 11.71 12.19 -8.64
C HIS A 228 12.85 11.20 -8.50
N PRO A 229 13.18 10.46 -9.56
CA PRO A 229 14.48 9.83 -9.69
C PRO A 229 15.59 10.89 -9.64
N ASP A 230 16.76 10.47 -9.17
CA ASP A 230 17.95 11.31 -9.26
C ASP A 230 18.31 11.52 -10.74
N ALA A 231 18.85 12.68 -11.06
CA ALA A 231 19.17 13.04 -12.46
C ALA A 231 20.13 12.04 -13.15
N ASP A 232 21.00 11.40 -12.38
CA ASP A 232 21.98 10.41 -12.83
C ASP A 232 21.57 8.96 -12.56
N ALA A 233 20.33 8.72 -12.10
CA ALA A 233 19.85 7.38 -11.74
C ALA A 233 19.95 6.40 -12.92
N ALA A 234 19.60 6.84 -14.13
CA ALA A 234 19.69 6.01 -15.32
C ALA A 234 21.14 5.57 -15.60
N ASP A 235 22.09 6.51 -15.51
CA ASP A 235 23.50 6.25 -15.82
C ASP A 235 24.14 5.32 -14.77
N ARG A 236 23.78 5.49 -13.50
CA ARG A 236 24.23 4.59 -12.43
C ARG A 236 23.65 3.18 -12.57
N LEU A 237 22.39 3.05 -12.92
CA LEU A 237 21.74 1.76 -13.16
C LEU A 237 22.23 1.09 -14.44
N GLU A 238 22.60 1.87 -15.48
CA GLU A 238 23.15 1.33 -16.72
C GLU A 238 24.51 0.63 -16.49
N GLN A 239 25.30 1.16 -15.53
CA GLN A 239 26.58 0.58 -15.12
C GLN A 239 26.43 -0.56 -14.10
N ALA A 240 25.26 -0.71 -13.48
CA ALA A 240 25.01 -1.79 -12.53
C ALA A 240 24.90 -3.15 -13.26
N GLY A 241 25.60 -4.15 -12.73
CA GLY A 241 25.45 -5.56 -13.10
C GLY A 241 24.11 -6.14 -12.60
N PRO A 242 24.10 -7.43 -12.24
CA PRO A 242 23.01 -8.01 -11.44
C PRO A 242 22.81 -7.22 -10.14
N PHE A 243 21.59 -7.15 -9.62
CA PHE A 243 21.34 -6.37 -8.40
C PHE A 243 20.24 -6.97 -7.52
N ILE A 244 20.41 -6.81 -6.22
CA ILE A 244 19.34 -6.95 -5.24
C ILE A 244 18.63 -5.61 -5.07
N LEU A 245 17.34 -5.62 -4.79
CA LEU A 245 16.51 -4.44 -4.82
C LEU A 245 15.80 -4.20 -3.49
N TYR A 246 15.85 -2.97 -3.02
CA TYR A 246 14.90 -2.38 -2.08
C TYR A 246 14.11 -1.28 -2.77
N PHE A 247 12.79 -1.22 -2.57
CA PHE A 247 11.99 -0.07 -2.96
C PHE A 247 10.94 0.26 -1.91
N GLY A 248 10.86 1.55 -1.56
CA GLY A 248 9.95 2.03 -0.52
C GLY A 248 10.38 3.35 0.12
N LYS A 249 9.70 3.75 1.19
CA LYS A 249 10.09 4.96 1.93
C LYS A 249 11.44 4.78 2.61
N LEU A 250 12.29 5.81 2.55
CA LEU A 250 13.58 5.84 3.23
C LEU A 250 13.42 6.43 4.64
N LEU A 251 12.87 5.61 5.51
CA LEU A 251 12.63 5.90 6.92
C LEU A 251 13.29 4.81 7.77
N ARG A 252 13.79 5.18 8.95
CA ARG A 252 14.48 4.24 9.86
C ARG A 252 13.66 2.97 10.14
N GLN A 253 12.36 3.12 10.29
CA GLN A 253 11.43 2.02 10.53
C GLN A 253 11.29 1.03 9.37
N LYS A 254 11.72 1.41 8.16
CA LYS A 254 11.76 0.52 6.98
C LYS A 254 13.02 -0.35 6.92
N GLY A 255 13.94 -0.20 7.86
CA GLY A 255 15.05 -1.13 8.09
C GLY A 255 16.15 -1.13 7.02
N VAL A 256 16.19 -0.13 6.11
CA VAL A 256 17.21 -0.07 5.05
C VAL A 256 18.62 -0.09 5.60
N HIS A 257 18.85 0.49 6.78
CA HIS A 257 20.14 0.45 7.47
C HIS A 257 20.60 -0.98 7.79
N LEU A 258 19.68 -1.89 8.16
CA LEU A 258 20.02 -3.30 8.38
C LEU A 258 20.45 -3.97 7.07
N LEU A 259 19.80 -3.63 5.97
CA LEU A 259 20.17 -4.13 4.65
C LEU A 259 21.53 -3.61 4.21
N LEU A 260 21.84 -2.34 4.47
CA LEU A 260 23.14 -1.75 4.16
C LEU A 260 24.26 -2.45 4.96
N ASP A 261 24.06 -2.71 6.26
CA ASP A 261 25.02 -3.42 7.10
C ASP A 261 25.20 -4.87 6.61
N ALA A 262 24.13 -5.59 6.30
CA ALA A 262 24.19 -6.94 5.75
C ALA A 262 24.90 -6.95 4.39
N TRP A 263 24.61 -5.96 3.52
CA TRP A 263 25.24 -5.84 2.20
C TRP A 263 26.76 -5.60 2.29
N GLN A 264 27.23 -4.79 3.22
CA GLN A 264 28.68 -4.60 3.42
C GLN A 264 29.42 -5.92 3.66
N ARG A 265 28.78 -6.89 4.31
CA ARG A 265 29.35 -8.21 4.56
C ARG A 265 29.20 -9.16 3.36
N LEU A 266 28.12 -9.04 2.62
CA LEU A 266 27.82 -9.85 1.43
C LEU A 266 28.59 -9.39 0.18
N ALA A 267 28.78 -8.10 -0.01
CA ALA A 267 29.38 -7.53 -1.21
C ALA A 267 30.73 -8.15 -1.65
N PRO A 268 31.66 -8.53 -0.75
CA PRO A 268 32.89 -9.22 -1.14
C PRO A 268 32.66 -10.60 -1.76
N ARG A 269 31.57 -11.28 -1.40
CA ARG A 269 31.22 -12.62 -1.93
C ARG A 269 30.55 -12.54 -3.33
N TYR A 270 29.96 -11.39 -3.66
CA TYR A 270 29.23 -11.16 -4.91
C TYR A 270 29.77 -9.92 -5.64
N PRO A 271 31.01 -9.99 -6.20
CA PRO A 271 31.72 -8.83 -6.71
C PRO A 271 31.03 -8.14 -7.91
N ASP A 272 30.21 -8.87 -8.66
CA ASP A 272 29.50 -8.35 -9.84
C ASP A 272 28.08 -7.85 -9.50
N THR A 273 27.63 -8.05 -8.27
CA THR A 273 26.26 -7.68 -7.84
C THR A 273 26.26 -6.32 -7.14
N SER A 274 25.20 -5.56 -7.32
CA SER A 274 24.95 -4.27 -6.67
C SER A 274 23.74 -4.33 -5.74
N LEU A 275 23.66 -3.40 -4.78
CA LEU A 275 22.44 -3.11 -4.03
C LEU A 275 21.80 -1.84 -4.60
N VAL A 276 20.59 -1.96 -5.12
CA VAL A 276 19.80 -0.82 -5.62
C VAL A 276 18.74 -0.45 -4.57
N VAL A 277 18.73 0.82 -4.19
CA VAL A 277 17.83 1.40 -3.19
C VAL A 277 16.98 2.48 -3.85
N VAL A 278 15.70 2.16 -4.07
CA VAL A 278 14.72 3.07 -4.67
C VAL A 278 13.83 3.66 -3.58
N GLY A 279 13.73 4.99 -3.57
CA GLY A 279 12.79 5.64 -2.66
C GLY A 279 13.19 7.05 -2.23
N PHE A 280 12.34 7.58 -1.36
CA PHE A 280 12.51 8.90 -0.75
C PHE A 280 12.12 8.83 0.73
N GLY A 281 12.60 9.79 1.52
CA GLY A 281 12.26 9.88 2.94
C GLY A 281 13.26 10.71 3.71
N SER A 282 12.90 11.09 4.94
CA SER A 282 13.71 11.97 5.80
C SER A 282 15.07 11.40 6.17
N ASP A 283 15.22 10.06 6.14
CA ASP A 283 16.44 9.39 6.54
C ASP A 283 17.40 9.10 5.38
N ARG A 284 17.08 9.58 4.16
CA ARG A 284 17.88 9.30 2.96
C ARG A 284 19.35 9.68 3.13
N THR A 285 19.64 10.91 3.53
CA THR A 285 21.03 11.39 3.69
C THR A 285 21.81 10.57 4.71
N TRP A 286 21.13 10.18 5.80
CA TRP A 286 21.76 9.29 6.79
C TRP A 286 22.04 7.89 6.21
N LEU A 287 21.10 7.30 5.46
CA LEU A 287 21.29 6.00 4.81
C LEU A 287 22.41 6.06 3.76
N GLU A 288 22.51 7.12 2.97
CA GLU A 288 23.59 7.32 2.02
C GLU A 288 24.97 7.39 2.72
N SER A 289 25.03 7.96 3.94
CA SER A 289 26.27 7.99 4.72
C SER A 289 26.72 6.62 5.26
N LEU A 290 25.80 5.63 5.31
CA LEU A 290 26.08 4.25 5.66
C LEU A 290 26.41 3.37 4.45
N ALA A 291 26.22 3.89 3.23
CA ALA A 291 26.40 3.12 2.02
C ALA A 291 27.85 2.71 1.82
N GLY A 292 28.05 1.41 1.59
CA GLY A 292 29.34 0.86 1.17
C GLY A 292 29.50 0.81 -0.34
N GLU A 293 30.41 -0.06 -0.81
CA GLU A 293 30.64 -0.26 -2.23
C GLU A 293 29.42 -0.84 -2.95
N ARG A 294 29.22 -0.45 -4.19
CA ARG A 294 28.15 -0.95 -5.09
C ARG A 294 26.74 -0.78 -4.55
N VAL A 295 26.50 0.25 -3.73
CA VAL A 295 25.16 0.69 -3.33
C VAL A 295 24.73 1.86 -4.20
N ILE A 296 23.57 1.75 -4.85
CA ILE A 296 23.02 2.73 -5.79
C ILE A 296 21.68 3.26 -5.25
N PHE A 297 21.65 4.50 -4.79
CA PHE A 297 20.39 5.20 -4.49
C PHE A 297 19.89 5.89 -5.77
N THR A 298 18.64 5.71 -6.11
CA THR A 298 18.09 6.19 -7.38
C THR A 298 17.11 7.35 -7.22
N GLY A 299 16.77 7.72 -5.99
CA GLY A 299 15.60 8.56 -5.74
C GLY A 299 14.29 7.79 -5.87
N ALA A 300 13.17 8.51 -5.87
CA ALA A 300 11.85 7.91 -6.01
C ALA A 300 11.57 7.52 -7.46
N MET A 301 10.90 6.40 -7.64
CA MET A 301 10.38 5.97 -8.93
C MET A 301 8.86 5.87 -8.88
N ASP A 302 8.22 6.21 -9.98
CA ASP A 302 6.78 6.00 -10.15
C ASP A 302 6.47 4.52 -10.47
N HIS A 303 5.18 4.19 -10.50
CA HIS A 303 4.73 2.81 -10.73
C HIS A 303 5.17 2.27 -12.11
N ALA A 304 5.17 3.12 -13.16
CA ALA A 304 5.59 2.71 -14.50
C ALA A 304 7.10 2.40 -14.56
N GLN A 305 7.91 3.16 -13.84
CA GLN A 305 9.35 2.91 -13.72
C GLN A 305 9.62 1.65 -12.90
N LEU A 306 8.90 1.45 -11.77
CA LEU A 306 9.03 0.24 -10.95
C LEU A 306 8.64 -1.02 -11.70
N GLN A 307 7.61 -0.99 -12.54
CA GLN A 307 7.22 -2.11 -13.40
C GLN A 307 8.33 -2.55 -14.36
N GLN A 308 9.20 -1.62 -14.78
CA GLN A 308 10.35 -1.92 -15.63
C GLN A 308 11.58 -2.37 -14.82
N LEU A 309 11.74 -1.89 -13.59
CA LEU A 309 12.91 -2.17 -12.76
C LEU A 309 12.80 -3.48 -12.01
N VAL A 310 11.67 -3.71 -11.33
CA VAL A 310 11.50 -4.83 -10.38
C VAL A 310 11.79 -6.18 -11.03
N PRO A 311 11.25 -6.50 -12.23
CA PRO A 311 11.54 -7.80 -12.88
C PRO A 311 13.00 -8.02 -13.27
N CYS A 312 13.82 -6.96 -13.25
CA CYS A 312 15.25 -7.03 -13.58
C CYS A 312 16.14 -7.37 -12.37
N ALA A 313 15.58 -7.45 -11.17
CA ALA A 313 16.33 -7.74 -9.94
C ALA A 313 16.57 -9.25 -9.77
N GLU A 314 17.61 -9.61 -9.02
CA GLU A 314 17.86 -11.00 -8.58
C GLU A 314 16.95 -11.42 -7.43
N LEU A 315 16.66 -10.51 -6.51
CA LEU A 315 15.73 -10.66 -5.41
C LEU A 315 15.34 -9.27 -4.85
N VAL A 316 14.27 -9.24 -4.06
CA VAL A 316 13.83 -8.03 -3.35
C VAL A 316 13.92 -8.25 -1.85
N VAL A 317 14.37 -7.23 -1.11
CA VAL A 317 14.46 -7.26 0.36
C VAL A 317 13.51 -6.23 0.96
N VAL A 318 12.69 -6.66 1.93
CA VAL A 318 11.74 -5.81 2.65
C VAL A 318 12.04 -5.89 4.16
N PRO A 319 13.06 -5.16 4.64
CA PRO A 319 13.62 -5.34 5.97
C PRO A 319 12.91 -4.49 7.05
N SER A 320 11.61 -4.29 6.95
CA SER A 320 10.85 -3.41 7.85
C SER A 320 11.01 -3.80 9.31
N VAL A 321 11.40 -2.83 10.15
CA VAL A 321 11.53 -3.00 11.61
C VAL A 321 10.18 -2.87 12.30
N LEU A 322 9.32 -1.98 11.79
CA LEU A 322 7.97 -1.83 12.33
C LEU A 322 6.96 -2.69 11.56
N PRO A 323 5.88 -3.09 12.24
CA PRO A 323 4.82 -3.89 11.64
C PRO A 323 4.23 -3.27 10.37
N GLU A 324 4.00 -4.10 9.37
CA GLU A 324 3.30 -3.74 8.14
C GLU A 324 1.92 -4.41 8.07
N ALA A 325 0.96 -3.69 7.53
CA ALA A 325 -0.41 -4.19 7.42
C ALA A 325 -0.53 -5.41 6.48
N PHE A 326 0.34 -5.50 5.47
CA PHE A 326 0.37 -6.62 4.51
C PHE A 326 1.78 -6.85 3.97
N GLY A 327 2.35 -5.94 3.20
CA GLY A 327 3.63 -6.09 2.51
C GLY A 327 3.45 -6.09 0.99
N MET A 328 2.82 -5.05 0.46
CA MET A 328 2.56 -4.90 -0.98
C MET A 328 3.84 -5.06 -1.81
N VAL A 329 4.96 -4.48 -1.36
CA VAL A 329 6.26 -4.57 -2.03
C VAL A 329 6.71 -6.03 -2.24
N ALA A 330 6.55 -6.87 -1.21
CA ALA A 330 6.88 -8.28 -1.30
C ALA A 330 5.97 -9.03 -2.29
N ALA A 331 4.67 -8.72 -2.28
CA ALA A 331 3.72 -9.32 -3.19
C ALA A 331 3.91 -8.88 -4.65
N GLU A 332 4.28 -7.61 -4.90
CA GLU A 332 4.65 -7.08 -6.22
C GLU A 332 5.92 -7.76 -6.76
N ALA A 333 6.95 -7.92 -5.91
CA ALA A 333 8.15 -8.65 -6.27
C ALA A 333 7.85 -10.12 -6.61
N ALA A 334 7.03 -10.78 -5.81
CA ALA A 334 6.58 -12.14 -6.05
C ALA A 334 5.78 -12.26 -7.35
N SER A 335 4.96 -11.26 -7.67
CA SER A 335 4.24 -11.19 -8.95
C SER A 335 5.19 -11.14 -10.14
N CYS A 336 6.37 -10.54 -9.99
CA CYS A 336 7.44 -10.56 -10.99
C CYS A 336 8.22 -11.89 -11.04
N GLY A 337 7.84 -12.90 -10.26
CA GLY A 337 8.55 -14.17 -10.19
C GLY A 337 9.86 -14.09 -9.41
N LEU A 338 10.02 -13.10 -8.52
CA LEU A 338 11.22 -12.94 -7.72
C LEU A 338 11.06 -13.59 -6.34
N MET A 339 12.14 -14.13 -5.84
CA MET A 339 12.24 -14.46 -4.42
C MET A 339 12.39 -13.17 -3.59
N THR A 340 11.88 -13.19 -2.35
CA THR A 340 12.04 -12.06 -1.43
C THR A 340 12.57 -12.50 -0.08
N VAL A 341 13.28 -11.58 0.58
CA VAL A 341 13.58 -11.65 2.01
C VAL A 341 12.75 -10.61 2.72
N VAL A 342 11.97 -11.02 3.71
CA VAL A 342 11.08 -10.13 4.48
C VAL A 342 11.27 -10.36 5.99
N SER A 343 10.89 -9.37 6.80
CA SER A 343 10.86 -9.54 8.25
C SER A 343 9.85 -10.61 8.67
N ASP A 344 10.14 -11.38 9.71
CA ASP A 344 9.34 -12.53 10.19
C ASP A 344 8.15 -12.14 11.08
N HIS A 345 7.69 -10.91 10.99
CA HIS A 345 6.58 -10.41 11.79
C HIS A 345 5.51 -9.71 10.93
N SER A 346 4.33 -9.51 11.53
CA SER A 346 3.21 -8.74 10.95
C SER A 346 2.70 -9.31 9.62
N GLY A 347 2.10 -8.47 8.79
CA GLY A 347 1.62 -8.86 7.45
C GLY A 347 2.71 -9.37 6.51
N LEU A 348 3.98 -9.00 6.73
CA LEU A 348 5.10 -9.52 5.93
C LEU A 348 5.30 -11.02 6.13
N ALA A 349 5.28 -11.51 7.38
CA ALA A 349 5.36 -12.93 7.67
C ALA A 349 4.16 -13.71 7.08
N GLU A 350 2.96 -13.10 7.09
CA GLU A 350 1.77 -13.69 6.49
C GLU A 350 1.86 -13.80 4.96
N VAL A 351 2.42 -12.78 4.29
CA VAL A 351 2.72 -12.84 2.84
C VAL A 351 3.71 -13.96 2.55
N ALA A 352 4.83 -14.03 3.28
CA ALA A 352 5.83 -15.08 3.11
C ALA A 352 5.22 -16.47 3.31
N ALA A 353 4.44 -16.69 4.37
CA ALA A 353 3.75 -17.95 4.63
C ALA A 353 2.76 -18.29 3.49
N GLY A 354 2.05 -17.29 2.98
CA GLY A 354 1.12 -17.44 1.86
C GLY A 354 1.80 -17.83 0.55
N LEU A 355 3.04 -17.43 0.35
CA LEU A 355 3.85 -17.73 -0.86
C LEU A 355 4.62 -19.04 -0.77
N GLY A 356 4.72 -19.64 0.43
CA GLY A 356 5.24 -20.98 0.64
C GLY A 356 6.69 -21.05 1.16
N PRO A 357 7.23 -22.27 1.36
CA PRO A 357 8.50 -22.47 2.09
C PRO A 357 9.76 -21.98 1.36
N ALA A 358 9.63 -21.60 0.10
CA ALA A 358 10.75 -21.13 -0.70
C ALA A 358 11.13 -19.65 -0.40
N TRP A 359 10.30 -18.93 0.30
CA TRP A 359 10.54 -17.56 0.74
C TRP A 359 11.39 -17.55 2.01
N ARG A 360 12.15 -16.48 2.21
CA ARG A 360 12.98 -16.31 3.39
C ARG A 360 12.42 -15.19 4.25
N THR A 361 12.40 -15.46 5.55
CA THR A 361 12.19 -14.43 6.57
C THR A 361 13.47 -14.27 7.38
N PHE A 362 13.59 -13.13 8.06
CA PHE A 362 14.66 -12.85 9.00
C PHE A 362 14.11 -12.24 10.30
N ASP A 363 14.80 -12.45 11.40
CA ASP A 363 14.36 -12.13 12.77
C ASP A 363 14.58 -10.68 13.20
N GLY A 364 14.99 -9.80 12.28
CA GLY A 364 15.33 -8.41 12.55
C GLY A 364 16.82 -8.17 12.82
N SER A 365 17.65 -9.22 12.93
CA SER A 365 19.09 -9.09 13.07
C SER A 365 19.81 -8.98 11.73
N VAL A 366 20.94 -8.28 11.72
CA VAL A 366 21.81 -8.16 10.53
C VAL A 366 22.36 -9.53 10.12
N ASP A 367 22.73 -10.36 11.09
CA ASP A 367 23.32 -11.69 10.87
C ASP A 367 22.32 -12.63 10.16
N ASP A 368 21.05 -12.59 10.57
CA ASP A 368 20.01 -13.42 9.95
C ASP A 368 19.59 -12.87 8.58
N LEU A 369 19.59 -11.54 8.40
CA LEU A 369 19.36 -10.91 7.11
C LEU A 369 20.47 -11.26 6.10
N GLU A 370 21.74 -11.19 6.53
CA GLU A 370 22.89 -11.61 5.74
C GLU A 370 22.74 -13.07 5.29
N ARG A 371 22.42 -13.98 6.23
CA ARG A 371 22.17 -15.40 5.95
C ARG A 371 21.04 -15.57 4.93
N ALA A 372 19.87 -14.95 5.16
CA ALA A 372 18.69 -15.13 4.32
C ALA A 372 18.93 -14.63 2.88
N VAL A 373 19.59 -13.49 2.72
CA VAL A 373 19.96 -12.95 1.39
C VAL A 373 20.99 -13.86 0.71
N GLY A 374 22.04 -14.27 1.45
CA GLY A 374 23.07 -15.15 0.93
C GLY A 374 22.54 -16.50 0.46
N GLU A 375 21.62 -17.11 1.22
CA GLU A 375 20.98 -18.37 0.83
C GLU A 375 20.25 -18.28 -0.52
N ILE A 376 19.63 -17.14 -0.83
CA ILE A 376 18.97 -16.95 -2.13
C ILE A 376 20.01 -16.72 -3.24
N LEU A 377 21.02 -15.89 -2.98
CA LEU A 377 22.05 -15.59 -3.99
C LEU A 377 22.91 -16.82 -4.34
N ASP A 378 23.11 -17.74 -3.39
CA ASP A 378 23.85 -18.99 -3.60
C ASP A 378 23.06 -20.05 -4.38
N LEU A 379 21.74 -19.88 -4.54
CA LEU A 379 20.95 -20.78 -5.37
C LEU A 379 21.32 -20.64 -6.86
N PRO A 380 21.34 -21.72 -7.64
CA PRO A 380 21.40 -21.64 -9.10
C PRO A 380 20.28 -20.75 -9.65
N ALA A 381 20.58 -19.96 -10.68
CA ALA A 381 19.61 -19.04 -11.28
C ALA A 381 18.30 -19.73 -11.71
N ALA A 382 18.40 -20.93 -12.30
CA ALA A 382 17.23 -21.72 -12.70
C ALA A 382 16.35 -22.14 -11.50
N ASP A 383 16.94 -22.41 -10.35
CA ASP A 383 16.18 -22.76 -9.13
C ASP A 383 15.49 -21.53 -8.56
N ARG A 384 16.18 -20.35 -8.53
CA ARG A 384 15.58 -19.08 -8.12
C ARG A 384 14.37 -18.74 -8.99
N GLU A 385 14.52 -18.86 -10.32
CA GLU A 385 13.44 -18.62 -11.29
C GLU A 385 12.26 -19.57 -11.07
N ALA A 386 12.51 -20.87 -10.96
CA ALA A 386 11.46 -21.85 -10.72
C ALA A 386 10.68 -21.60 -9.43
N ILE A 387 11.39 -21.27 -8.35
CA ILE A 387 10.80 -20.91 -7.06
C ILE A 387 9.99 -19.61 -7.18
N GLY A 388 10.54 -18.61 -7.84
CA GLY A 388 9.87 -17.32 -8.05
C GLY A 388 8.57 -17.45 -8.83
N LEU A 389 8.55 -18.28 -9.89
CA LEU A 389 7.35 -18.56 -10.68
C LEU A 389 6.24 -19.24 -9.86
N LEU A 390 6.59 -20.16 -8.95
CA LEU A 390 5.60 -20.71 -7.99
C LEU A 390 5.03 -19.63 -7.07
N GLY A 391 5.85 -18.67 -6.66
CA GLY A 391 5.40 -17.50 -5.91
C GLY A 391 4.38 -16.67 -6.72
N ARG A 392 4.68 -16.39 -7.99
CA ARG A 392 3.77 -15.68 -8.90
C ARG A 392 2.41 -16.39 -9.05
N GLU A 393 2.41 -17.69 -9.27
CA GLU A 393 1.16 -18.46 -9.39
C GLU A 393 0.26 -18.24 -8.16
N ARG A 394 0.86 -18.22 -6.97
CA ARG A 394 0.13 -17.98 -5.71
C ARG A 394 -0.37 -16.55 -5.57
N VAL A 395 0.41 -15.55 -5.99
CA VAL A 395 -0.03 -14.15 -6.04
C VAL A 395 -1.22 -14.00 -6.97
N CYS A 396 -1.13 -14.48 -8.21
CA CYS A 396 -2.22 -14.43 -9.19
C CYS A 396 -3.48 -15.12 -8.69
N ALA A 397 -3.33 -16.27 -8.03
CA ALA A 397 -4.44 -17.04 -7.49
C ALA A 397 -5.12 -16.41 -6.27
N ARG A 398 -4.43 -15.54 -5.50
CA ARG A 398 -4.92 -15.06 -4.20
C ARG A 398 -5.11 -13.55 -4.15
N TRP A 399 -4.22 -12.76 -4.80
CA TRP A 399 -4.09 -11.34 -4.55
C TRP A 399 -4.17 -10.47 -5.82
N SER A 400 -4.68 -10.97 -6.96
CA SER A 400 -5.00 -10.07 -8.08
C SER A 400 -6.08 -9.07 -7.67
N TRP A 401 -6.03 -7.86 -8.19
CA TRP A 401 -7.00 -6.82 -7.85
C TRP A 401 -8.44 -7.21 -8.16
N GLU A 402 -8.66 -7.99 -9.22
CA GLU A 402 -9.99 -8.48 -9.59
C GLU A 402 -10.59 -9.39 -8.51
N ARG A 403 -9.77 -10.30 -7.96
CA ARG A 403 -10.20 -11.17 -6.86
C ARG A 403 -10.47 -10.40 -5.58
N ILE A 404 -9.60 -9.44 -5.25
CA ILE A 404 -9.77 -8.59 -4.07
C ILE A 404 -11.05 -7.77 -4.20
N ALA A 405 -11.26 -7.15 -5.36
CA ALA A 405 -12.45 -6.35 -5.65
C ALA A 405 -13.75 -7.17 -5.54
N ASP A 406 -13.77 -8.39 -6.08
CA ASP A 406 -14.91 -9.31 -5.93
C ASP A 406 -15.13 -9.72 -4.47
N SER A 407 -14.06 -10.00 -3.73
CA SER A 407 -14.13 -10.36 -2.31
C SER A 407 -14.72 -9.26 -1.42
N LEU A 408 -14.43 -7.98 -1.73
CA LEU A 408 -14.98 -6.83 -1.01
C LEU A 408 -16.51 -6.74 -1.19
N ILE A 409 -17.04 -7.01 -2.38
CA ILE A 409 -18.47 -7.03 -2.66
C ILE A 409 -19.11 -8.25 -2.01
N SER A 410 -18.57 -9.44 -2.27
CA SER A 410 -19.09 -10.70 -1.77
C SER A 410 -19.11 -10.79 -0.25
N GLY A 411 -18.13 -10.18 0.42
CA GLY A 411 -18.05 -10.14 1.87
C GLY A 411 -19.06 -9.19 2.52
N THR A 412 -19.62 -8.25 1.76
CA THR A 412 -20.55 -7.24 2.30
C THR A 412 -22.01 -7.61 2.07
N LEU A 413 -22.34 -8.18 0.91
CA LEU A 413 -23.71 -8.43 0.52
C LEU A 413 -24.25 -9.71 1.15
N PRO A 414 -25.51 -9.71 1.66
CA PRO A 414 -26.17 -10.93 2.11
C PRO A 414 -26.31 -11.92 0.95
N THR A 415 -26.26 -13.21 1.26
CA THR A 415 -26.28 -14.35 0.31
C THR A 415 -27.45 -14.33 -0.70
N ARG A 416 -28.47 -13.50 -0.46
CA ARG A 416 -29.66 -13.36 -1.37
C ARG A 416 -29.46 -12.41 -2.55
N LEU A 417 -28.36 -11.66 -2.59
CA LEU A 417 -28.02 -10.73 -3.67
C LEU A 417 -26.75 -11.17 -4.47
N ARG A 418 -26.26 -12.35 -4.18
CA ARG A 418 -25.12 -12.97 -4.88
C ARG A 418 -25.53 -13.66 -6.18
#